data_0f69ca72437d89b0a98d76642d00c1ca
#
_entry.id   0f69ca72437d89b0a98d76642d00c1ca
#
_cell.length_a   1.000
_cell.length_b   1.000
_cell.length_c   1.000
_cell.angle_alpha   90.00
_cell.angle_beta   90.00
_cell.angle_gamma   90.00
#
_symmetry.space_group_name_H-M   'P 1'
#
loop_
_entity.id
_entity.type
_entity.pdbx_description
1 polymer ?
#
loop_
_entity_poly.entity_id
_entity_poly.type
_entity_poly.pdbx_seq_one_letter_code
_entity_poly.pdbx_strand_id
1 'polypeptide(L)'
;DEGWSRFRGPNGSGVATAVGLPTRFGPGDNEAWRTPLPPGHSSPVLAAGRIFLTAVDEGTLYTYAVDQASGEVLWRQPAPRPREEPLNRLNNPASPTPAADGSGVYVFFGDFGLIAYDADGSERWQLPLGPFDNAYGMAASPVVVNGQVIQVCDQRTGAFMIAVGAQDGVVRWRVDRPGSSTGHSTPIVFRPPTGETQLLIPGSFRLAAFAPSTGERLWWVSGLAFEMKAVPVL
;
A
#
# COMPACT_ATOMS: atom_id res chain seq x y z
N ASP A 1 -17.60 -8.47 -2.51
CA ASP A 1 -16.57 -8.86 -3.50
C ASP A 1 -15.31 -8.07 -3.18
N GLU A 2 -14.32 -8.72 -2.57
CA GLU A 2 -13.03 -8.08 -2.30
C GLU A 2 -12.30 -8.00 -3.65
N GLY A 3 -12.51 -6.91 -4.39
CA GLY A 3 -11.82 -6.62 -5.62
C GLY A 3 -10.31 -6.51 -5.44
N TRP A 4 -9.57 -6.29 -6.51
CA TRP A 4 -8.10 -6.11 -6.50
C TRP A 4 -7.71 -4.71 -5.99
N SER A 5 -8.13 -4.35 -4.77
CA SER A 5 -8.12 -2.98 -4.23
C SER A 5 -6.90 -2.64 -3.38
N ARG A 6 -5.89 -3.53 -3.32
CA ARG A 6 -4.67 -3.34 -2.54
C ARG A 6 -3.53 -4.21 -3.09
N PHE A 7 -2.34 -4.05 -2.52
CA PHE A 7 -1.18 -4.89 -2.86
C PHE A 7 -1.52 -6.37 -2.77
N ARG A 8 -1.30 -7.11 -3.87
CA ARG A 8 -1.61 -8.54 -4.05
C ARG A 8 -3.10 -8.88 -3.97
N GLY A 9 -3.99 -7.91 -4.23
CA GLY A 9 -5.44 -8.14 -4.35
C GLY A 9 -6.13 -8.55 -3.05
N PRO A 10 -7.16 -9.42 -3.11
CA PRO A 10 -7.97 -9.76 -1.96
C PRO A 10 -7.13 -10.22 -0.77
N ASN A 11 -7.16 -9.43 0.29
CA ASN A 11 -6.40 -9.61 1.53
C ASN A 11 -4.90 -9.93 1.32
N GLY A 12 -4.29 -9.46 0.24
CA GLY A 12 -2.87 -9.71 -0.05
C GLY A 12 -2.57 -11.17 -0.47
N SER A 13 -3.57 -11.97 -0.80
CA SER A 13 -3.43 -13.40 -1.14
C SER A 13 -2.72 -13.65 -2.46
N GLY A 14 -2.77 -12.70 -3.39
CA GLY A 14 -2.29 -12.89 -4.76
C GLY A 14 -3.21 -13.79 -5.61
N VAL A 15 -4.43 -14.05 -5.14
CA VAL A 15 -5.41 -14.92 -5.79
C VAL A 15 -6.64 -14.11 -6.18
N ALA A 16 -7.06 -14.24 -7.43
CA ALA A 16 -8.31 -13.69 -7.95
C ALA A 16 -9.32 -14.82 -8.19
N THR A 17 -10.60 -14.47 -8.13
CA THR A 17 -11.70 -15.40 -8.45
C THR A 17 -12.05 -15.41 -9.95
N ALA A 18 -11.35 -14.60 -10.75
CA ALA A 18 -11.56 -14.52 -12.19
C ALA A 18 -11.31 -15.87 -12.87
N VAL A 19 -12.21 -16.24 -13.78
CA VAL A 19 -12.15 -17.46 -14.58
C VAL A 19 -12.05 -17.11 -16.07
N GLY A 20 -11.62 -18.05 -16.91
CA GLY A 20 -11.52 -17.85 -18.35
C GLY A 20 -10.41 -16.87 -18.75
N LEU A 21 -9.37 -16.72 -17.94
CA LEU A 21 -8.23 -15.86 -18.25
C LEU A 21 -7.52 -16.35 -19.53
N PRO A 22 -7.10 -15.43 -20.42
CA PRO A 22 -6.37 -15.81 -21.61
C PRO A 22 -5.02 -16.43 -21.23
N THR A 23 -4.67 -17.55 -21.83
CA THR A 23 -3.36 -18.21 -21.67
C THR A 23 -2.31 -17.65 -22.64
N ARG A 24 -2.74 -16.88 -23.62
CA ARG A 24 -1.90 -16.14 -24.59
C ARG A 24 -2.33 -14.69 -24.57
N PHE A 25 -1.38 -13.80 -24.36
CA PHE A 25 -1.60 -12.35 -24.36
C PHE A 25 -0.30 -11.62 -24.65
N GLY A 26 -0.41 -10.47 -25.29
CA GLY A 26 0.72 -9.63 -25.63
C GLY A 26 0.31 -8.55 -26.62
N PRO A 27 1.26 -7.80 -27.15
CA PRO A 27 0.97 -6.76 -28.15
C PRO A 27 0.18 -7.31 -29.34
N GLY A 28 -1.08 -6.86 -29.47
CA GLY A 28 -1.99 -7.32 -30.53
C GLY A 28 -2.62 -8.70 -30.33
N ASP A 29 -2.41 -9.35 -29.18
CA ASP A 29 -3.02 -10.64 -28.84
C ASP A 29 -3.68 -10.52 -27.46
N ASN A 30 -5.01 -10.54 -27.42
CA ASN A 30 -5.84 -10.34 -26.22
C ASN A 30 -5.52 -9.02 -25.45
N GLU A 31 -5.03 -8.01 -26.15
CA GLU A 31 -4.80 -6.66 -25.63
C GLU A 31 -6.07 -5.83 -25.80
N ALA A 32 -6.71 -5.44 -24.70
CA ALA A 32 -7.88 -4.57 -24.72
C ALA A 32 -7.48 -3.11 -25.04
N TRP A 33 -6.42 -2.66 -24.37
CA TRP A 33 -5.86 -1.31 -24.55
C TRP A 33 -4.41 -1.26 -24.00
N ARG A 34 -3.70 -0.20 -24.36
CA ARG A 34 -2.35 0.07 -23.86
C ARG A 34 -2.18 1.56 -23.60
N THR A 35 -1.79 1.93 -22.39
CA THR A 35 -1.57 3.31 -21.97
C THR A 35 -0.13 3.49 -21.51
N PRO A 36 0.68 4.33 -22.16
CA PRO A 36 2.01 4.67 -21.69
C PRO A 36 1.91 5.52 -20.40
N LEU A 37 2.67 5.14 -19.39
CA LEU A 37 2.78 5.84 -18.11
C LEU A 37 4.25 6.00 -17.72
N PRO A 38 4.59 7.01 -16.91
CA PRO A 38 5.93 7.15 -16.35
C PRO A 38 6.33 5.96 -15.47
N PRO A 39 7.63 5.79 -15.18
CA PRO A 39 8.12 4.71 -14.34
C PRO A 39 7.51 4.71 -12.94
N GLY A 40 7.24 3.52 -12.40
CA GLY A 40 6.80 3.27 -11.04
C GLY A 40 6.90 1.79 -10.73
N HIS A 41 6.96 1.41 -9.46
CA HIS A 41 6.99 0.02 -9.03
C HIS A 41 5.72 -0.42 -8.28
N SER A 42 4.75 0.48 -8.12
CA SER A 42 3.47 0.12 -7.54
C SER A 42 2.72 -0.89 -8.42
N SER A 43 2.03 -1.83 -7.80
CA SER A 43 1.04 -2.64 -8.53
C SER A 43 -0.21 -1.81 -8.80
N PRO A 44 -0.90 -2.02 -9.92
CA PRO A 44 -2.21 -1.43 -10.13
C PRO A 44 -3.23 -2.01 -9.15
N VAL A 45 -4.13 -1.15 -8.65
CA VAL A 45 -5.27 -1.56 -7.85
C VAL A 45 -6.58 -1.11 -8.51
N LEU A 46 -7.64 -1.88 -8.31
CA LEU A 46 -8.91 -1.69 -8.99
C LEU A 46 -10.01 -1.36 -7.98
N ALA A 47 -10.71 -0.26 -8.20
CA ALA A 47 -11.91 0.08 -7.44
C ALA A 47 -12.83 0.97 -8.30
N ALA A 48 -14.13 0.77 -8.20
CA ALA A 48 -15.17 1.59 -8.84
C ALA A 48 -14.92 1.84 -10.35
N GLY A 49 -14.51 0.80 -11.10
CA GLY A 49 -14.24 0.90 -12.54
C GLY A 49 -12.97 1.67 -12.92
N ARG A 50 -12.10 1.93 -11.95
CA ARG A 50 -10.81 2.64 -12.13
C ARG A 50 -9.64 1.76 -11.73
N ILE A 51 -8.51 2.04 -12.34
CA ILE A 51 -7.21 1.49 -11.99
C ILE A 51 -6.38 2.62 -11.39
N PHE A 52 -5.90 2.44 -10.16
CA PHE A 52 -5.02 3.39 -9.50
C PHE A 52 -3.60 2.86 -9.40
N LEU A 53 -2.62 3.73 -9.61
CA LEU A 53 -1.20 3.41 -9.47
C LEU A 53 -0.40 4.68 -9.18
N THR A 54 0.85 4.51 -8.80
CA THR A 54 1.78 5.62 -8.57
C THR A 54 2.96 5.55 -9.53
N ALA A 55 3.49 6.71 -9.87
CA ALA A 55 4.64 6.84 -10.78
C ALA A 55 5.52 8.03 -10.36
N VAL A 56 6.71 8.09 -10.93
CA VAL A 56 7.61 9.26 -10.84
C VAL A 56 7.95 9.74 -12.25
N ASP A 57 7.76 11.02 -12.49
CA ASP A 57 8.02 11.68 -13.77
C ASP A 57 8.85 12.93 -13.52
N GLU A 58 10.04 13.00 -14.13
CA GLU A 58 10.98 14.12 -13.96
C GLU A 58 11.15 14.57 -12.51
N GLY A 59 11.24 13.61 -11.60
CA GLY A 59 11.40 13.86 -10.16
C GLY A 59 10.10 14.18 -9.40
N THR A 60 8.97 14.34 -10.07
CA THR A 60 7.67 14.55 -9.44
C THR A 60 6.96 13.22 -9.22
N LEU A 61 6.43 13.02 -8.02
CA LEU A 61 5.61 11.86 -7.67
C LEU A 61 4.17 12.10 -8.10
N TYR A 62 3.54 11.08 -8.70
CA TYR A 62 2.16 11.17 -9.16
C TYR A 62 1.33 9.98 -8.69
N THR A 63 0.06 10.26 -8.46
CA THR A 63 -1.00 9.25 -8.40
C THR A 63 -1.83 9.35 -9.67
N TYR A 64 -2.10 8.21 -10.31
CA TYR A 64 -2.91 8.12 -11.53
C TYR A 64 -4.20 7.37 -11.26
N ALA A 65 -5.27 7.81 -11.90
CA ALA A 65 -6.46 6.99 -12.15
C ALA A 65 -6.65 6.80 -13.65
N VAL A 66 -6.83 5.55 -14.03
CA VAL A 66 -7.04 5.13 -15.42
C VAL A 66 -8.40 4.45 -15.48
N ASP A 67 -9.18 4.73 -16.50
CA ASP A 67 -10.43 4.03 -16.76
C ASP A 67 -10.17 2.54 -17.07
N GLN A 68 -10.82 1.65 -16.34
CA GLN A 68 -10.57 0.22 -16.46
C GLN A 68 -10.96 -0.34 -17.82
N ALA A 69 -11.99 0.22 -18.46
CA ALA A 69 -12.52 -0.30 -19.73
C ALA A 69 -11.76 0.22 -20.94
N SER A 70 -11.38 1.50 -20.95
CA SER A 70 -10.77 2.17 -22.09
C SER A 70 -9.25 2.35 -21.97
N GLY A 71 -8.70 2.34 -20.76
CA GLY A 71 -7.30 2.68 -20.52
C GLY A 71 -7.02 4.19 -20.55
N GLU A 72 -8.04 5.04 -20.66
CA GLU A 72 -7.88 6.49 -20.63
C GLU A 72 -7.42 6.97 -19.26
N VAL A 73 -6.44 7.88 -19.22
CA VAL A 73 -6.04 8.55 -17.98
C VAL A 73 -7.12 9.55 -17.59
N LEU A 74 -7.89 9.22 -16.57
CA LEU A 74 -8.97 10.07 -16.07
C LEU A 74 -8.42 11.28 -15.32
N TRP A 75 -7.41 11.07 -14.50
CA TRP A 75 -6.70 12.13 -13.81
C TRP A 75 -5.30 11.69 -13.37
N ARG A 76 -4.46 12.66 -13.11
CA ARG A 76 -3.18 12.51 -12.42
C ARG A 76 -3.01 13.63 -11.40
N GLN A 77 -2.56 13.30 -10.20
CA GLN A 77 -2.33 14.27 -9.15
C GLN A 77 -0.87 14.23 -8.72
N PRO A 78 -0.16 15.37 -8.73
CA PRO A 78 1.18 15.45 -8.19
C PRO A 78 1.14 15.34 -6.67
N ALA A 79 2.10 14.65 -6.07
CA ALA A 79 2.29 14.61 -4.63
C ALA A 79 3.39 15.58 -4.20
N PRO A 80 3.29 16.19 -3.01
CA PRO A 80 4.39 16.95 -2.43
C PRO A 80 5.63 16.06 -2.27
N ARG A 81 6.81 16.61 -2.56
CA ARG A 81 8.10 15.92 -2.41
C ARG A 81 9.10 16.82 -1.70
N PRO A 82 8.91 17.08 -0.37
CA PRO A 82 9.76 18.00 0.38
C PRO A 82 11.19 17.47 0.59
N ARG A 83 11.43 16.18 0.33
CA ARG A 83 12.71 15.50 0.47
C ARG A 83 12.82 14.33 -0.51
N GLU A 84 14.03 13.82 -0.66
CA GLU A 84 14.32 12.56 -1.35
C GLU A 84 14.92 11.59 -0.33
N GLU A 85 14.17 10.56 0.04
CA GLU A 85 14.65 9.52 0.94
C GLU A 85 15.70 8.63 0.25
N PRO A 86 16.67 8.11 1.01
CA PRO A 86 17.61 7.13 0.46
C PRO A 86 16.90 5.94 -0.16
N LEU A 87 17.33 5.54 -1.34
CA LEU A 87 16.78 4.41 -2.08
C LEU A 87 17.87 3.44 -2.50
N ASN A 88 17.57 2.15 -2.44
CA ASN A 88 18.37 1.18 -3.17
C ASN A 88 18.22 1.43 -4.68
N ARG A 89 19.30 1.23 -5.45
CA ARG A 89 19.30 1.44 -6.92
C ARG A 89 18.26 0.62 -7.70
N LEU A 90 17.74 -0.45 -7.09
CA LEU A 90 16.68 -1.30 -7.66
C LEU A 90 15.28 -0.90 -7.19
N ASN A 91 15.17 0.11 -6.33
CA ASN A 91 13.89 0.60 -5.83
C ASN A 91 13.47 1.89 -6.56
N ASN A 92 12.24 2.32 -6.34
CA ASN A 92 11.63 3.50 -6.94
C ASN A 92 10.85 4.24 -5.85
N PRO A 93 10.85 5.59 -5.82
CA PRO A 93 10.09 6.33 -4.80
C PRO A 93 8.58 6.11 -4.88
N ALA A 94 8.07 5.63 -6.03
CA ALA A 94 6.68 5.22 -6.24
C ALA A 94 6.53 3.68 -6.17
N SER A 95 7.14 3.04 -5.14
CA SER A 95 7.08 1.58 -4.94
C SER A 95 5.88 1.11 -4.11
N PRO A 96 5.46 1.80 -3.03
CA PRO A 96 4.27 1.37 -2.30
C PRO A 96 3.04 1.36 -3.20
N THR A 97 2.34 0.24 -3.18
CA THR A 97 1.10 0.08 -3.95
C THR A 97 -0.04 0.83 -3.24
N PRO A 98 -0.87 1.58 -3.95
CA PRO A 98 -2.06 2.19 -3.38
C PRO A 98 -2.99 1.17 -2.69
N ALA A 99 -3.83 1.65 -1.78
CA ALA A 99 -5.04 0.95 -1.36
C ALA A 99 -6.26 1.77 -1.78
N ALA A 100 -7.32 1.10 -2.20
CA ALA A 100 -8.54 1.77 -2.62
C ALA A 100 -9.76 1.11 -1.96
N ASP A 101 -10.83 1.87 -1.81
CA ASP A 101 -12.15 1.39 -1.41
C ASP A 101 -13.23 2.03 -2.29
N GLY A 102 -14.50 1.86 -1.95
CA GLY A 102 -15.58 2.46 -2.69
C GLY A 102 -15.62 3.99 -2.67
N SER A 103 -14.83 4.64 -1.82
CA SER A 103 -14.84 6.09 -1.62
C SER A 103 -13.64 6.80 -2.26
N GLY A 104 -12.51 6.12 -2.46
CA GLY A 104 -11.31 6.74 -3.04
C GLY A 104 -10.07 5.89 -2.96
N VAL A 105 -8.91 6.53 -3.10
CA VAL A 105 -7.60 5.91 -3.12
C VAL A 105 -6.67 6.54 -2.07
N TYR A 106 -5.87 5.70 -1.44
CA TYR A 106 -4.91 6.04 -0.40
C TYR A 106 -3.52 5.63 -0.85
N VAL A 107 -2.61 6.59 -0.90
CA VAL A 107 -1.25 6.38 -1.37
C VAL A 107 -0.24 6.72 -0.28
N PHE A 108 0.89 6.05 -0.30
CA PHE A 108 2.01 6.34 0.57
C PHE A 108 3.27 6.55 -0.27
N PHE A 109 3.93 7.68 -0.05
CA PHE A 109 5.26 7.97 -0.59
C PHE A 109 6.25 8.16 0.54
N GLY A 110 7.38 7.46 0.51
CA GLY A 110 8.45 7.64 1.51
C GLY A 110 8.92 9.09 1.60
N ASP A 111 8.98 9.79 0.48
CA ASP A 111 9.43 11.17 0.37
C ASP A 111 8.45 12.21 0.96
N PHE A 112 7.21 11.78 1.29
CA PHE A 112 6.19 12.67 1.82
C PHE A 112 5.41 12.09 3.02
N GLY A 113 4.71 10.97 2.82
CA GLY A 113 3.76 10.39 3.77
C GLY A 113 2.50 9.85 3.08
N LEU A 114 1.36 9.96 3.74
CA LEU A 114 0.07 9.48 3.24
C LEU A 114 -0.72 10.60 2.56
N ILE A 115 -1.43 10.25 1.48
CA ILE A 115 -2.38 11.14 0.79
C ILE A 115 -3.62 10.32 0.44
N ALA A 116 -4.78 10.92 0.57
CA ALA A 116 -6.05 10.37 0.08
C ALA A 116 -6.65 11.27 -1.00
N TYR A 117 -7.17 10.62 -2.03
CA TYR A 117 -7.94 11.27 -3.08
C TYR A 117 -9.31 10.63 -3.19
N ASP A 118 -10.32 11.44 -3.49
CA ASP A 118 -11.61 10.96 -3.94
C ASP A 118 -11.51 10.28 -5.31
N ALA A 119 -12.55 9.57 -5.71
CA ALA A 119 -12.54 8.86 -6.98
C ALA A 119 -12.38 9.79 -8.20
N ASP A 120 -12.75 11.06 -8.09
CA ASP A 120 -12.60 12.07 -9.14
C ASP A 120 -11.22 12.76 -9.16
N GLY A 121 -10.34 12.41 -8.21
CA GLY A 121 -8.99 12.96 -8.08
C GLY A 121 -8.88 14.19 -7.16
N SER A 122 -9.98 14.64 -6.56
CA SER A 122 -9.93 15.69 -5.55
C SER A 122 -9.15 15.21 -4.33
N GLU A 123 -8.21 16.01 -3.84
CA GLU A 123 -7.49 15.69 -2.61
C GLU A 123 -8.43 15.76 -1.42
N ARG A 124 -8.53 14.67 -0.66
CA ARG A 124 -9.36 14.58 0.54
C ARG A 124 -8.59 15.04 1.78
N TRP A 125 -7.40 14.50 1.94
CA TRP A 125 -6.47 14.87 3.00
C TRP A 125 -5.05 14.42 2.68
N GLN A 126 -4.08 15.01 3.37
CA GLN A 126 -2.68 14.60 3.36
C GLN A 126 -2.11 14.59 4.77
N LEU A 127 -1.18 13.67 5.03
CA LEU A 127 -0.49 13.52 6.29
C LEU A 127 1.01 13.34 6.04
N PRO A 128 1.81 14.40 6.23
CA PRO A 128 3.26 14.29 6.16
C PRO A 128 3.80 13.32 7.22
N LEU A 129 4.66 12.41 6.81
CA LEU A 129 5.36 11.45 7.67
C LEU A 129 6.84 11.40 7.27
N GLY A 130 7.69 10.97 8.20
CA GLY A 130 9.14 10.90 7.99
C GLY A 130 9.89 12.11 8.55
N PRO A 131 11.18 12.31 8.28
CA PRO A 131 12.03 11.46 7.42
C PRO A 131 12.16 10.01 7.93
N PHE A 132 12.53 9.09 7.03
CA PHE A 132 12.64 7.67 7.35
C PHE A 132 14.08 7.18 7.32
N ASP A 133 14.46 6.38 8.33
CA ASP A 133 15.77 5.74 8.42
C ASP A 133 15.75 4.33 7.81
N ASN A 134 15.52 4.26 6.49
CA ASN A 134 15.50 3.00 5.73
C ASN A 134 16.34 3.15 4.46
N ALA A 135 17.53 2.50 4.44
CA ALA A 135 18.48 2.61 3.33
C ALA A 135 17.99 2.02 2.00
N TYR A 136 16.94 1.21 2.03
CA TYR A 136 16.35 0.60 0.82
C TYR A 136 15.16 1.38 0.28
N GLY A 137 14.66 2.35 1.03
CA GLY A 137 13.42 3.06 0.80
C GLY A 137 12.20 2.35 1.42
N MET A 138 11.15 3.11 1.64
CA MET A 138 9.90 2.61 2.18
C MET A 138 9.12 1.88 1.09
N ALA A 139 8.68 0.63 1.35
CA ALA A 139 7.97 -0.18 0.36
C ALA A 139 6.70 -0.89 0.89
N ALA A 140 6.46 -0.89 2.21
CA ALA A 140 5.21 -1.38 2.75
C ALA A 140 4.03 -0.55 2.23
N SER A 141 3.02 -1.21 1.71
CA SER A 141 1.83 -0.58 1.15
C SER A 141 0.78 -0.31 2.23
N PRO A 142 -0.01 0.76 2.13
CA PRO A 142 -1.14 0.99 3.02
C PRO A 142 -2.21 -0.10 2.86
N VAL A 143 -3.00 -0.31 3.92
CA VAL A 143 -4.19 -1.16 3.88
C VAL A 143 -5.38 -0.45 4.50
N VAL A 144 -6.57 -0.70 3.97
CA VAL A 144 -7.82 -0.15 4.52
C VAL A 144 -8.52 -1.23 5.33
N VAL A 145 -8.79 -0.93 6.59
CA VAL A 145 -9.49 -1.85 7.51
C VAL A 145 -10.43 -1.05 8.40
N ASN A 146 -11.70 -1.42 8.42
CA ASN A 146 -12.72 -0.80 9.28
C ASN A 146 -12.77 0.74 9.17
N GLY A 147 -12.66 1.29 7.95
CA GLY A 147 -12.66 2.74 7.72
C GLY A 147 -11.39 3.47 8.16
N GLN A 148 -10.31 2.74 8.41
CA GLN A 148 -8.99 3.28 8.72
C GLN A 148 -7.96 2.88 7.66
N VAL A 149 -7.08 3.79 7.31
CA VAL A 149 -5.87 3.53 6.53
C VAL A 149 -4.74 3.23 7.50
N ILE A 150 -4.14 2.06 7.37
CA ILE A 150 -3.06 1.61 8.24
C ILE A 150 -1.78 1.53 7.43
N GLN A 151 -0.72 2.20 7.90
CA GLN A 151 0.60 2.22 7.31
C GLN A 151 1.65 1.71 8.28
N VAL A 152 2.46 0.77 7.82
CA VAL A 152 3.65 0.27 8.54
C VAL A 152 4.87 1.03 8.07
N CYS A 153 5.61 1.58 9.01
CA CYS A 153 6.84 2.33 8.78
C CYS A 153 7.99 1.67 9.55
N ASP A 154 8.38 0.46 9.11
CA ASP A 154 9.50 -0.26 9.69
C ASP A 154 10.81 0.35 9.18
N GLN A 155 11.68 0.75 10.10
CA GLN A 155 12.93 1.46 9.85
C GLN A 155 13.93 1.22 10.99
N ARG A 156 15.21 1.54 10.79
CA ARG A 156 16.25 1.24 11.78
C ARG A 156 16.00 1.92 13.12
N THR A 157 15.60 3.17 13.09
CA THR A 157 15.37 3.98 14.29
C THR A 157 13.94 4.50 14.30
N GLY A 158 13.19 4.26 15.38
CA GLY A 158 11.84 4.78 15.54
C GLY A 158 10.81 4.12 14.61
N ALA A 159 10.93 2.82 14.34
CA ALA A 159 9.92 2.06 13.60
C ALA A 159 8.56 2.16 14.29
N PHE A 160 7.50 2.36 13.48
CA PHE A 160 6.14 2.53 13.98
C PHE A 160 5.10 2.01 13.00
N MET A 161 3.89 1.92 13.47
CA MET A 161 2.68 1.73 12.66
C MET A 161 1.67 2.80 13.04
N ILE A 162 0.92 3.29 12.06
CA ILE A 162 -0.07 4.35 12.25
C ILE A 162 -1.39 3.98 11.58
N ALA A 163 -2.50 4.32 12.20
CA ALA A 163 -3.82 4.30 11.60
C ALA A 163 -4.42 5.69 11.57
N VAL A 164 -4.98 6.04 10.42
CA VAL A 164 -5.70 7.31 10.21
C VAL A 164 -7.10 7.04 9.69
N GLY A 165 -8.04 7.91 10.01
CA GLY A 165 -9.37 7.80 9.45
C GLY A 165 -9.35 7.95 7.94
N ALA A 166 -9.97 7.00 7.22
CA ALA A 166 -10.00 7.01 5.76
C ALA A 166 -10.69 8.24 5.18
N GLN A 167 -11.66 8.80 5.90
CA GLN A 167 -12.44 9.96 5.45
C GLN A 167 -11.81 11.30 5.82
N ASP A 168 -11.11 11.39 6.95
CA ASP A 168 -10.68 12.67 7.53
C ASP A 168 -9.17 12.81 7.75
N GLY A 169 -8.39 11.73 7.54
CA GLY A 169 -6.94 11.74 7.76
C GLY A 169 -6.51 11.91 9.23
N VAL A 170 -7.47 11.93 10.15
CA VAL A 170 -7.16 12.10 11.57
C VAL A 170 -6.51 10.84 12.14
N VAL A 171 -5.38 11.01 12.80
CA VAL A 171 -4.68 9.89 13.45
C VAL A 171 -5.58 9.29 14.54
N ARG A 172 -5.89 8.00 14.40
CA ARG A 172 -6.66 7.22 15.37
C ARG A 172 -5.75 6.64 16.43
N TRP A 173 -4.62 6.07 16.00
CA TRP A 173 -3.57 5.57 16.87
C TRP A 173 -2.23 5.52 16.13
N ARG A 174 -1.16 5.55 16.92
CA ARG A 174 0.21 5.29 16.50
C ARG A 174 0.89 4.44 17.55
N VAL A 175 1.56 3.38 17.12
CA VAL A 175 2.27 2.47 18.02
C VAL A 175 3.70 2.24 17.54
N ASP A 176 4.62 2.23 18.47
CA ASP A 176 6.01 1.92 18.19
C ASP A 176 6.19 0.42 17.92
N ARG A 177 7.11 0.11 17.02
CA ARG A 177 7.45 -1.25 16.61
C ARG A 177 8.94 -1.55 16.88
N PRO A 178 9.37 -1.55 18.15
CA PRO A 178 10.80 -1.71 18.47
C PRO A 178 11.33 -3.05 17.95
N GLY A 179 12.51 -2.99 17.32
CA GLY A 179 13.16 -4.15 16.71
C GLY A 179 12.61 -4.56 15.34
N SER A 180 11.73 -3.76 14.73
CA SER A 180 11.24 -3.96 13.36
C SER A 180 12.03 -3.09 12.37
N SER A 181 13.33 -3.41 12.23
CA SER A 181 14.21 -2.71 11.30
C SER A 181 13.93 -3.11 9.86
N THR A 182 13.96 -2.15 8.95
CA THR A 182 13.97 -2.35 7.48
C THR A 182 12.97 -3.38 6.94
N GLY A 183 11.82 -3.55 7.59
CA GLY A 183 10.71 -4.38 7.11
C GLY A 183 10.01 -3.73 5.91
N HIS A 184 9.60 -4.56 4.93
CA HIS A 184 8.90 -4.08 3.73
C HIS A 184 7.55 -4.78 3.53
N SER A 185 7.14 -5.62 4.49
CA SER A 185 5.93 -6.41 4.39
C SER A 185 4.68 -5.56 4.55
N THR A 186 3.73 -5.77 3.65
CA THR A 186 2.39 -5.19 3.76
C THR A 186 1.54 -6.05 4.70
N PRO A 187 0.76 -5.47 5.61
CA PRO A 187 -0.12 -6.21 6.51
C PRO A 187 -1.20 -7.00 5.79
N ILE A 188 -1.65 -8.10 6.39
CA ILE A 188 -2.90 -8.76 6.02
C ILE A 188 -3.88 -8.76 7.18
N VAL A 189 -5.15 -8.94 6.84
CA VAL A 189 -6.25 -9.03 7.81
C VAL A 189 -6.55 -10.50 8.07
N PHE A 190 -6.45 -10.91 9.32
CA PHE A 190 -6.87 -12.24 9.77
C PHE A 190 -8.17 -12.12 10.55
N ARG A 191 -9.17 -12.86 10.13
CA ARG A 191 -10.45 -13.00 10.80
C ARG A 191 -10.57 -14.41 11.35
N PRO A 192 -10.19 -14.64 12.62
CA PRO A 192 -10.30 -15.97 13.21
C PRO A 192 -11.77 -16.40 13.28
N PRO A 193 -12.07 -17.71 13.32
CA PRO A 193 -13.44 -18.21 13.47
C PRO A 193 -14.14 -17.69 14.72
N THR A 194 -13.36 -17.40 15.75
CA THR A 194 -13.81 -16.79 17.02
C THR A 194 -12.83 -15.71 17.45
N GLY A 195 -13.34 -14.61 18.02
CA GLY A 195 -12.51 -13.50 18.46
C GLY A 195 -12.47 -12.32 17.46
N GLU A 196 -11.62 -11.37 17.73
CA GLU A 196 -11.55 -10.10 16.98
C GLU A 196 -10.66 -10.22 15.75
N THR A 197 -10.96 -9.38 14.76
CA THR A 197 -10.11 -9.18 13.58
C THR A 197 -8.70 -8.75 14.00
N GLN A 198 -7.69 -9.28 13.34
CA GLN A 198 -6.29 -9.03 13.63
C GLN A 198 -5.55 -8.57 12.37
N LEU A 199 -4.53 -7.76 12.53
CA LEU A 199 -3.53 -7.44 11.51
C LEU A 199 -2.32 -8.33 11.72
N LEU A 200 -1.97 -9.14 10.74
CA LEU A 200 -0.74 -9.92 10.76
C LEU A 200 0.36 -9.18 10.01
N ILE A 201 1.46 -8.92 10.69
CA ILE A 201 2.55 -8.10 10.17
C ILE A 201 3.88 -8.82 10.41
N PRO A 202 4.51 -9.36 9.36
CA PRO A 202 5.88 -9.80 9.45
C PRO A 202 6.81 -8.60 9.61
N GLY A 203 7.69 -8.70 10.57
CA GLY A 203 8.78 -7.74 10.76
C GLY A 203 10.11 -8.47 10.92
N SER A 204 11.16 -7.75 11.33
CA SER A 204 12.45 -8.36 11.59
C SER A 204 12.34 -9.45 12.65
N PHE A 205 12.70 -10.69 12.27
CA PHE A 205 12.78 -11.88 13.13
C PHE A 205 11.44 -12.41 13.69
N ARG A 206 10.32 -11.76 13.45
CA ARG A 206 9.04 -12.15 14.06
C ARG A 206 7.82 -11.84 13.20
N LEU A 207 6.79 -12.65 13.34
CA LEU A 207 5.43 -12.31 12.94
C LEU A 207 4.68 -11.82 14.17
N ALA A 208 3.96 -10.72 14.05
CA ALA A 208 3.14 -10.19 15.14
C ALA A 208 1.71 -9.90 14.67
N ALA A 209 0.76 -10.07 15.58
CA ALA A 209 -0.64 -9.71 15.40
C ALA A 209 -0.99 -8.49 16.23
N PHE A 210 -1.81 -7.61 15.63
CA PHE A 210 -2.25 -6.37 16.25
C PHE A 210 -3.76 -6.20 16.11
N ALA A 211 -4.38 -5.56 17.09
CA ALA A 211 -5.77 -5.13 17.03
C ALA A 211 -5.88 -3.93 16.05
N PRO A 212 -6.69 -3.99 14.97
CA PRO A 212 -6.81 -2.89 14.02
C PRO A 212 -7.38 -1.61 14.64
N SER A 213 -8.20 -1.74 15.68
CA SER A 213 -8.89 -0.61 16.34
C SER A 213 -7.98 0.23 17.22
N THR A 214 -6.93 -0.36 17.80
CA THR A 214 -6.07 0.29 18.80
C THR A 214 -4.59 0.24 18.47
N GLY A 215 -4.17 -0.65 17.57
CA GLY A 215 -2.76 -0.94 17.32
C GLY A 215 -2.10 -1.77 18.42
N GLU A 216 -2.85 -2.24 19.40
CA GLU A 216 -2.32 -3.10 20.48
C GLU A 216 -1.79 -4.42 19.90
N ARG A 217 -0.59 -4.83 20.36
CA ARG A 217 -0.01 -6.12 19.97
C ARG A 217 -0.65 -7.24 20.76
N LEU A 218 -1.36 -8.13 20.09
CA LEU A 218 -2.08 -9.25 20.67
C LEU A 218 -1.18 -10.45 20.97
N TRP A 219 -0.34 -10.82 20.02
CA TRP A 219 0.63 -11.90 20.14
C TRP A 219 1.76 -11.76 19.11
N TRP A 220 2.80 -12.55 19.26
CA TRP A 220 3.90 -12.65 18.31
C TRP A 220 4.60 -14.00 18.38
N VAL A 221 5.27 -14.38 17.29
CA VAL A 221 6.16 -15.55 17.20
C VAL A 221 7.48 -15.15 16.58
N SER A 222 8.58 -15.72 17.08
CA SER A 222 9.92 -15.55 16.51
C SER A 222 10.23 -16.61 15.45
N GLY A 223 11.29 -16.40 14.68
CA GLY A 223 11.82 -17.39 13.74
C GLY A 223 11.83 -16.92 12.28
N LEU A 224 11.39 -15.70 12.02
CA LEU A 224 11.50 -15.11 10.67
C LEU A 224 12.92 -14.56 10.42
N ALA A 225 13.21 -14.28 9.15
CA ALA A 225 14.45 -13.62 8.73
C ALA A 225 14.50 -12.14 9.13
N PHE A 226 15.69 -11.54 9.02
CA PHE A 226 15.92 -10.14 9.40
C PHE A 226 15.07 -9.15 8.58
N GLU A 227 15.09 -9.25 7.26
CA GLU A 227 14.37 -8.33 6.37
C GLU A 227 13.20 -9.04 5.72
N MET A 228 12.03 -8.93 6.32
CA MET A 228 10.82 -9.52 5.77
C MET A 228 10.23 -8.66 4.66
N LYS A 229 10.04 -9.28 3.50
CA LYS A 229 9.42 -8.68 2.31
C LYS A 229 8.13 -9.42 1.92
N ALA A 230 8.03 -10.68 2.34
CA ALA A 230 6.88 -11.52 2.03
C ALA A 230 5.63 -11.05 2.78
N VAL A 231 4.50 -11.06 2.09
CA VAL A 231 3.18 -10.91 2.69
C VAL A 231 2.75 -12.27 3.22
N PRO A 232 2.19 -12.37 4.45
CA PRO A 232 1.59 -13.60 4.91
C PRO A 232 0.44 -14.05 3.99
N VAL A 233 0.21 -15.33 3.89
CA VAL A 233 -0.93 -15.93 3.17
C VAL A 233 -1.68 -16.82 4.15
N LEU A 234 -3.01 -16.71 4.16
CA LEU A 234 -3.92 -17.52 4.96
C LEU A 234 -4.48 -18.68 4.16
#